data_9f27ffe65d161807fc64780187f112a0
#
_entry.id   9f27ffe65d161807fc64780187f112a0
#
_cell.length_a   1.000
_cell.length_b   1.000
_cell.length_c   1.000
_cell.angle_alpha   90.00
_cell.angle_beta   90.00
_cell.angle_gamma   90.00
#
_symmetry.space_group_name_H-M   'P 1'
#
loop_
_entity.id
_entity.type
_entity.pdbx_description
1 polymer ?
#
loop_
_entity_poly.entity_id
_entity_poly.type
_entity_poly.pdbx_seq_one_letter_code
_entity_poly.pdbx_strand_id
1 'polypeptide(L)'
;AIAHLTRALHANLGIVISASHNPYFDNGIKFFSDEGKKLPDSIQDAINKELEKDIVIDDNANLGKSVRVKDANGRYIEFCKSTFPYHFNLRHLKIVVDCANGAAYNVGPAVFRELGAKVIAMNNTPDGLNINENCGSTHPEGLQKAVVEQQADLGIAFDGDADRVVLVDRYGKLVDGDHILYILATQATNKPAGIVGTVMSNMALELALEKAEVPFVRANVGDRYVLQNLEANNWSIGGEPSGHILTLDKSTTGDAIIAALQVLTVLVEQNKSLDELVADFEILPNVLVNV
;
A
#
# COMPACT_ATOMS: atom_id res chain seq x y z
N ALA A 1 1.10 -9.17 0.89
CA ALA A 1 1.11 -10.50 1.55
C ALA A 1 1.39 -11.63 0.56
N ILE A 2 0.54 -11.86 -0.46
CA ILE A 2 0.67 -13.02 -1.37
C ILE A 2 2.02 -13.01 -2.11
N ALA A 3 2.46 -11.90 -2.67
CA ALA A 3 3.77 -11.77 -3.31
C ALA A 3 4.93 -12.25 -2.42
N HIS A 4 4.91 -11.85 -1.14
CA HIS A 4 5.89 -12.32 -0.15
C HIS A 4 5.77 -13.82 0.13
N LEU A 5 4.56 -14.32 0.36
CA LEU A 5 4.32 -15.74 0.67
C LEU A 5 4.66 -16.66 -0.50
N THR A 6 4.40 -16.25 -1.75
CA THR A 6 4.78 -16.99 -2.95
C THR A 6 6.29 -17.25 -2.96
N ARG A 7 7.10 -16.22 -2.70
CA ARG A 7 8.55 -16.35 -2.58
C ARG A 7 8.98 -17.17 -1.37
N ALA A 8 8.44 -16.87 -0.19
CA ALA A 8 8.83 -17.49 1.08
C ALA A 8 8.51 -19.00 1.13
N LEU A 9 7.48 -19.43 0.40
CA LEU A 9 7.05 -20.82 0.30
C LEU A 9 7.59 -21.53 -0.95
N HIS A 10 8.41 -20.85 -1.77
CA HIS A 10 8.90 -21.35 -3.05
C HIS A 10 7.76 -21.88 -3.97
N ALA A 11 6.63 -21.18 -3.96
CA ALA A 11 5.51 -21.53 -4.82
C ALA A 11 5.77 -21.06 -6.26
N ASN A 12 5.33 -21.83 -7.23
CA ASN A 12 5.51 -21.52 -8.66
C ASN A 12 4.65 -20.33 -9.12
N LEU A 13 3.53 -20.07 -8.41
CA LEU A 13 2.57 -19.02 -8.74
C LEU A 13 1.84 -18.56 -7.48
N GLY A 14 1.59 -17.26 -7.37
CA GLY A 14 0.69 -16.66 -6.39
C GLY A 14 -0.60 -16.20 -7.06
N ILE A 15 -1.75 -16.44 -6.44
CA ILE A 15 -3.06 -16.01 -6.94
C ILE A 15 -3.77 -15.25 -5.83
N VAL A 16 -4.33 -14.10 -6.17
CA VAL A 16 -5.19 -13.27 -5.29
C VAL A 16 -6.53 -13.07 -5.98
N ILE A 17 -7.60 -13.34 -5.25
CA ILE A 17 -8.96 -12.93 -5.62
C ILE A 17 -9.30 -11.73 -4.76
N SER A 18 -9.59 -10.60 -5.39
CA SER A 18 -9.80 -9.33 -4.68
C SER A 18 -10.70 -8.38 -5.45
N ALA A 19 -11.52 -7.63 -4.71
CA ALA A 19 -12.22 -6.46 -5.23
C ALA A 19 -11.32 -5.21 -5.27
N SER A 20 -10.07 -5.28 -4.75
CA SER A 20 -9.18 -4.12 -4.57
C SER A 20 -9.89 -2.99 -3.81
N HIS A 21 -10.04 -1.82 -4.41
CA HIS A 21 -10.76 -0.68 -3.84
C HIS A 21 -12.25 -0.60 -4.25
N ASN A 22 -12.74 -1.61 -4.97
CA ASN A 22 -14.12 -1.70 -5.46
C ASN A 22 -15.05 -2.38 -4.43
N PRO A 23 -16.37 -2.31 -4.62
CA PRO A 23 -17.32 -3.07 -3.82
C PRO A 23 -17.20 -4.59 -4.09
N TYR A 24 -17.73 -5.41 -3.18
CA TYR A 24 -17.57 -6.86 -3.15
C TYR A 24 -17.95 -7.60 -4.44
N PHE A 25 -18.88 -7.07 -5.22
CA PHE A 25 -19.37 -7.69 -6.45
C PHE A 25 -18.47 -7.46 -7.68
N ASP A 26 -17.43 -6.62 -7.53
CA ASP A 26 -16.47 -6.29 -8.59
C ASP A 26 -15.09 -6.91 -8.26
N ASN A 27 -15.06 -8.25 -8.28
CA ASN A 27 -13.85 -9.02 -7.99
C ASN A 27 -13.00 -9.22 -9.25
N GLY A 28 -11.67 -9.27 -9.04
CA GLY A 28 -10.71 -9.63 -10.05
C GLY A 28 -9.70 -10.66 -9.54
N ILE A 29 -8.91 -11.20 -10.46
CA ILE A 29 -7.85 -12.17 -10.16
C ILE A 29 -6.51 -11.52 -10.51
N LYS A 30 -5.58 -11.50 -9.53
CA LYS A 30 -4.20 -11.02 -9.72
C LYS A 30 -3.25 -12.21 -9.62
N PHE A 31 -2.27 -12.28 -10.52
CA PHE A 31 -1.25 -13.33 -10.54
C PHE A 31 0.12 -12.77 -10.20
N PHE A 32 0.91 -13.57 -9.46
CA PHE A 32 2.30 -13.26 -9.11
C PHE A 32 3.20 -14.43 -9.52
N SER A 33 4.36 -14.12 -10.10
CA SER A 33 5.39 -15.11 -10.38
C SER A 33 5.98 -15.70 -9.10
N ASP A 34 6.82 -16.72 -9.22
CA ASP A 34 7.63 -17.29 -8.15
C ASP A 34 8.56 -16.26 -7.48
N GLU A 35 8.93 -15.20 -8.19
CA GLU A 35 9.67 -14.05 -7.64
C GLU A 35 8.77 -13.07 -6.86
N GLY A 36 7.45 -13.30 -6.79
CA GLY A 36 6.49 -12.39 -6.16
C GLY A 36 6.30 -11.09 -6.92
N LYS A 37 6.50 -11.08 -8.24
CA LYS A 37 6.25 -9.96 -9.14
C LYS A 37 4.98 -10.20 -9.93
N LYS A 38 4.31 -9.13 -10.35
CA LYS A 38 3.19 -9.21 -11.30
C LYS A 38 3.65 -9.85 -12.60
N LEU A 39 2.79 -10.66 -13.22
CA LEU A 39 3.12 -11.30 -14.50
C LEU A 39 3.20 -10.24 -15.62
N PRO A 40 4.08 -10.43 -16.62
CA PRO A 40 4.11 -9.60 -17.84
C PRO A 40 2.78 -9.63 -18.59
N ASP A 41 2.42 -8.52 -19.25
CA ASP A 41 1.16 -8.38 -20.01
C ASP A 41 0.96 -9.52 -21.03
N SER A 42 2.03 -9.96 -21.71
CA SER A 42 1.96 -11.08 -22.66
C SER A 42 1.48 -12.39 -22.04
N ILE A 43 1.81 -12.65 -20.78
CA ILE A 43 1.35 -13.83 -20.04
C ILE A 43 -0.09 -13.63 -19.56
N GLN A 44 -0.45 -12.42 -19.11
CA GLN A 44 -1.83 -12.10 -18.73
C GLN A 44 -2.78 -12.24 -19.94
N ASP A 45 -2.38 -11.76 -21.11
CA ASP A 45 -3.14 -11.93 -22.36
C ASP A 45 -3.28 -13.40 -22.76
N ALA A 46 -2.24 -14.21 -22.54
CA ALA A 46 -2.31 -15.64 -22.78
C ALA A 46 -3.29 -16.33 -21.82
N ILE A 47 -3.28 -15.96 -20.53
CA ILE A 47 -4.24 -16.47 -19.53
C ILE A 47 -5.68 -16.10 -19.94
N ASN A 48 -5.92 -14.83 -20.32
CA ASN A 48 -7.25 -14.39 -20.75
C ASN A 48 -7.76 -15.22 -21.94
N LYS A 49 -6.90 -15.52 -22.92
CA LYS A 49 -7.27 -16.37 -24.06
C LYS A 49 -7.57 -17.83 -23.66
N GLU A 50 -6.86 -18.35 -22.64
CA GLU A 50 -7.14 -19.70 -22.14
C GLU A 50 -8.50 -19.77 -21.39
N LEU A 51 -8.88 -18.68 -20.68
CA LEU A 51 -10.18 -18.60 -19.99
C LEU A 51 -11.39 -18.63 -20.95
N GLU A 52 -11.20 -18.29 -22.23
CA GLU A 52 -12.25 -18.38 -23.26
C GLU A 52 -12.47 -19.80 -23.81
N LYS A 53 -11.57 -20.75 -23.47
CA LYS A 53 -11.63 -22.13 -23.93
C LYS A 53 -12.44 -23.00 -22.96
N ASP A 54 -13.01 -24.08 -23.51
CA ASP A 54 -13.65 -25.11 -22.69
C ASP A 54 -12.64 -25.74 -21.72
N ILE A 55 -13.06 -25.95 -20.48
CA ILE A 55 -12.23 -26.62 -19.47
C ILE A 55 -12.17 -28.11 -19.83
N VAL A 56 -10.99 -28.60 -20.18
CA VAL A 56 -10.72 -30.02 -20.38
C VAL A 56 -10.23 -30.63 -19.08
N ILE A 57 -11.00 -31.56 -18.53
CA ILE A 57 -10.59 -32.34 -17.34
C ILE A 57 -9.91 -33.62 -17.84
N ASP A 58 -8.66 -33.83 -17.45
CA ASP A 58 -7.93 -35.05 -17.72
C ASP A 58 -8.41 -36.15 -16.76
N ASP A 59 -8.97 -37.24 -17.30
CA ASP A 59 -9.50 -38.38 -16.52
C ASP A 59 -8.42 -39.08 -15.67
N ASN A 60 -7.15 -38.93 -16.04
CA ASN A 60 -6.01 -39.50 -15.33
C ASN A 60 -5.25 -38.45 -14.50
N ALA A 61 -5.86 -37.29 -14.23
CA ALA A 61 -5.20 -36.20 -13.54
C ALA A 61 -4.73 -36.62 -12.14
N ASN A 62 -3.46 -36.41 -11.87
CA ASN A 62 -2.94 -36.41 -10.51
C ASN A 62 -3.54 -35.24 -9.77
N LEU A 63 -4.63 -35.44 -9.06
CA LEU A 63 -5.30 -34.40 -8.29
C LEU A 63 -4.37 -33.88 -7.21
N GLY A 64 -4.11 -32.58 -7.23
CA GLY A 64 -3.38 -31.89 -6.18
C GLY A 64 -4.13 -31.92 -4.85
N LYS A 65 -3.40 -31.67 -3.77
CA LYS A 65 -3.98 -31.57 -2.42
C LYS A 65 -3.98 -30.12 -1.97
N SER A 66 -5.12 -29.65 -1.49
CA SER A 66 -5.22 -28.35 -0.83
C SER A 66 -4.60 -28.43 0.58
N VAL A 67 -3.70 -27.51 0.87
CA VAL A 67 -3.06 -27.38 2.20
C VAL A 67 -3.23 -25.95 2.68
N ARG A 68 -3.79 -25.78 3.89
CA ARG A 68 -3.91 -24.47 4.51
C ARG A 68 -2.62 -24.09 5.22
N VAL A 69 -1.99 -22.97 4.83
CA VAL A 69 -0.83 -22.40 5.53
C VAL A 69 -1.33 -21.66 6.78
N LYS A 70 -1.21 -22.31 7.96
CA LYS A 70 -1.77 -21.82 9.22
C LYS A 70 -1.03 -20.59 9.78
N ASP A 71 0.25 -20.44 9.48
CA ASP A 71 1.14 -19.41 9.97
C ASP A 71 1.36 -18.25 8.98
N ALA A 72 0.55 -18.19 7.91
CA ALA A 72 0.66 -17.18 6.87
C ALA A 72 0.62 -15.73 7.41
N ASN A 73 -0.32 -15.46 8.33
CA ASN A 73 -0.44 -14.13 8.95
C ASN A 73 0.83 -13.76 9.74
N GLY A 74 1.34 -14.67 10.57
CA GLY A 74 2.55 -14.43 11.35
C GLY A 74 3.77 -14.18 10.48
N ARG A 75 3.96 -14.96 9.42
CA ARG A 75 5.05 -14.76 8.45
C ARG A 75 4.98 -13.37 7.80
N TYR A 76 3.79 -12.94 7.41
CA TYR A 76 3.63 -11.63 6.78
C TYR A 76 3.78 -10.48 7.80
N ILE A 77 3.26 -10.63 9.03
CA ILE A 77 3.47 -9.66 10.11
C ILE A 77 4.97 -9.46 10.38
N GLU A 78 5.73 -10.55 10.54
CA GLU A 78 7.18 -10.49 10.75
C GLU A 78 7.91 -9.84 9.56
N PHE A 79 7.48 -10.15 8.33
CA PHE A 79 8.03 -9.50 7.15
C PHE A 79 7.78 -7.99 7.16
N CYS A 80 6.56 -7.53 7.42
CA CYS A 80 6.27 -6.10 7.53
C CYS A 80 7.12 -5.44 8.62
N LYS A 81 7.18 -6.03 9.81
CA LYS A 81 7.99 -5.52 10.93
C LYS A 81 9.48 -5.45 10.59
N SER A 82 10.00 -6.38 9.81
CA SER A 82 11.41 -6.38 9.40
C SER A 82 11.79 -5.20 8.50
N THR A 83 10.81 -4.49 7.91
CA THR A 83 11.04 -3.27 7.12
C THR A 83 11.14 -2.01 7.98
N PHE A 84 10.78 -2.11 9.25
CA PHE A 84 10.90 -1.03 10.25
C PHE A 84 12.20 -1.21 11.04
N PRO A 85 13.00 -0.15 11.27
CA PRO A 85 14.29 -0.28 11.96
C PRO A 85 14.15 -0.85 13.38
N TYR A 86 14.90 -1.90 13.70
CA TYR A 86 14.78 -2.66 14.95
C TYR A 86 15.05 -1.85 16.24
N HIS A 87 15.77 -0.73 16.13
CA HIS A 87 16.08 0.16 17.25
C HIS A 87 15.00 1.20 17.53
N PHE A 88 13.99 1.31 16.65
CA PHE A 88 12.82 2.16 16.85
C PHE A 88 11.63 1.36 17.38
N ASN A 89 10.65 2.05 17.92
CA ASN A 89 9.36 1.50 18.33
C ASN A 89 8.28 2.58 18.26
N LEU A 90 7.02 2.16 18.31
CA LEU A 90 5.86 3.04 18.21
C LEU A 90 5.12 3.23 19.55
N ARG A 91 5.77 2.97 20.70
CA ARG A 91 5.14 2.94 22.05
C ARG A 91 4.47 4.24 22.47
N HIS A 92 4.93 5.37 21.93
CA HIS A 92 4.38 6.69 22.23
C HIS A 92 3.24 7.09 21.30
N LEU A 93 2.92 6.28 20.28
CA LEU A 93 1.89 6.59 19.29
C LEU A 93 0.57 5.89 19.58
N LYS A 94 -0.49 6.65 19.47
CA LYS A 94 -1.89 6.18 19.40
C LYS A 94 -2.38 6.30 17.97
N ILE A 95 -2.70 5.17 17.34
CA ILE A 95 -2.99 5.08 15.91
C ILE A 95 -4.40 4.52 15.73
N VAL A 96 -5.23 5.17 14.92
CA VAL A 96 -6.49 4.59 14.41
C VAL A 96 -6.19 3.91 13.08
N VAL A 97 -6.59 2.65 12.94
CA VAL A 97 -6.36 1.86 11.72
C VAL A 97 -7.69 1.43 11.12
N ASP A 98 -7.99 1.94 9.93
CA ASP A 98 -9.15 1.54 9.13
C ASP A 98 -8.72 0.45 8.14
N CYS A 99 -9.30 -0.73 8.29
CA CYS A 99 -8.96 -1.92 7.49
C CYS A 99 -9.88 -2.13 6.28
N ALA A 100 -10.78 -1.19 5.97
CA ALA A 100 -11.73 -1.29 4.85
C ALA A 100 -12.56 -2.59 4.83
N ASN A 101 -12.73 -3.29 5.96
CA ASN A 101 -13.26 -4.66 6.04
C ASN A 101 -12.59 -5.61 5.02
N GLY A 102 -11.33 -5.37 4.71
CA GLY A 102 -10.55 -6.05 3.68
C GLY A 102 -9.48 -6.98 4.23
N ALA A 103 -8.49 -7.32 3.41
CA ALA A 103 -7.45 -8.31 3.71
C ALA A 103 -6.57 -7.93 4.91
N ALA A 104 -6.41 -6.64 5.21
CA ALA A 104 -5.63 -6.15 6.35
C ALA A 104 -6.34 -6.27 7.70
N TYR A 105 -7.60 -6.72 7.77
CA TYR A 105 -8.45 -6.68 8.98
C TYR A 105 -7.78 -7.23 10.25
N ASN A 106 -6.93 -8.22 10.11
CA ASN A 106 -6.19 -8.86 11.21
C ASN A 106 -4.75 -8.38 11.24
N VAL A 107 -4.04 -8.49 10.11
CA VAL A 107 -2.58 -8.28 10.04
C VAL A 107 -2.20 -6.80 10.18
N GLY A 108 -2.98 -5.87 9.65
CA GLY A 108 -2.70 -4.43 9.73
C GLY A 108 -2.58 -3.94 11.17
N PRO A 109 -3.66 -4.07 11.99
CA PRO A 109 -3.60 -3.68 13.39
C PRO A 109 -2.54 -4.43 14.20
N ALA A 110 -2.26 -5.71 13.87
CA ALA A 110 -1.27 -6.53 14.58
C ALA A 110 0.15 -6.00 14.39
N VAL A 111 0.54 -5.63 13.17
CA VAL A 111 1.88 -5.09 12.86
C VAL A 111 2.18 -3.86 13.75
N PHE A 112 1.28 -2.89 13.81
CA PHE A 112 1.51 -1.67 14.59
C PHE A 112 1.49 -1.93 16.11
N ARG A 113 0.60 -2.84 16.59
CA ARG A 113 0.59 -3.25 18.01
C ARG A 113 1.88 -3.93 18.42
N GLU A 114 2.41 -4.84 17.60
CA GLU A 114 3.64 -5.55 17.88
C GLU A 114 4.88 -4.65 17.87
N LEU A 115 4.82 -3.54 17.12
CA LEU A 115 5.83 -2.47 17.18
C LEU A 115 5.61 -1.51 18.37
N GLY A 116 4.56 -1.74 19.18
CA GLY A 116 4.34 -1.06 20.45
C GLY A 116 3.27 0.03 20.42
N ALA A 117 2.64 0.35 19.28
CA ALA A 117 1.61 1.38 19.20
C ALA A 117 0.33 1.00 19.97
N LYS A 118 -0.36 2.02 20.51
CA LYS A 118 -1.74 1.88 20.98
C LYS A 118 -2.67 1.97 19.79
N VAL A 119 -3.18 0.83 19.31
CA VAL A 119 -3.99 0.73 18.10
C VAL A 119 -5.47 0.63 18.39
N ILE A 120 -6.26 1.51 17.78
CA ILE A 120 -7.72 1.43 17.66
C ILE A 120 -8.02 0.97 16.24
N ALA A 121 -8.52 -0.26 16.08
CA ALA A 121 -8.92 -0.79 14.79
C ALA A 121 -10.39 -0.47 14.51
N MET A 122 -10.68 -0.08 13.26
CA MET A 122 -12.05 0.10 12.76
C MET A 122 -12.20 -0.59 11.40
N ASN A 123 -13.45 -0.88 11.02
CA ASN A 123 -13.79 -1.58 9.78
C ASN A 123 -12.92 -2.84 9.59
N ASN A 124 -12.83 -3.66 10.64
CA ASN A 124 -11.99 -4.85 10.71
C ASN A 124 -12.78 -6.14 10.98
N THR A 125 -14.05 -6.13 10.62
CA THR A 125 -14.98 -7.28 10.74
C THR A 125 -15.60 -7.64 9.39
N PRO A 126 -14.80 -8.20 8.46
CA PRO A 126 -15.28 -8.53 7.13
C PRO A 126 -16.39 -9.61 7.19
N ASP A 127 -17.49 -9.39 6.49
CA ASP A 127 -18.61 -10.34 6.36
C ASP A 127 -18.75 -10.91 4.94
N GLY A 128 -17.88 -10.49 4.00
CA GLY A 128 -17.87 -10.87 2.61
C GLY A 128 -18.65 -9.92 1.69
N LEU A 129 -19.41 -8.98 2.23
CA LEU A 129 -20.23 -8.02 1.47
C LEU A 129 -19.88 -6.57 1.75
N ASN A 130 -19.19 -6.30 2.85
CA ASN A 130 -18.91 -4.97 3.38
C ASN A 130 -17.52 -4.40 3.06
N ILE A 131 -16.73 -5.06 2.18
CA ILE A 131 -15.41 -4.57 1.77
C ILE A 131 -15.52 -3.19 1.11
N ASN A 132 -14.70 -2.22 1.55
CA ASN A 132 -14.67 -0.83 1.06
C ASN A 132 -16.00 -0.06 1.22
N GLU A 133 -16.98 -0.58 1.92
CA GLU A 133 -18.28 0.06 2.07
C GLU A 133 -18.21 1.26 3.01
N ASN A 134 -18.16 2.47 2.45
CA ASN A 134 -18.05 3.75 3.18
C ASN A 134 -16.86 3.78 4.17
N CYS A 135 -15.74 3.17 3.83
CA CYS A 135 -14.56 3.06 4.68
C CYS A 135 -13.26 2.89 3.87
N GLY A 136 -12.14 2.85 4.58
CA GLY A 136 -10.83 2.66 3.99
C GLY A 136 -10.29 3.88 3.24
N SER A 137 -9.28 3.65 2.39
CA SER A 137 -8.53 4.73 1.73
C SER A 137 -9.35 5.53 0.71
N THR A 138 -10.45 4.96 0.20
CA THR A 138 -11.36 5.64 -0.76
C THR A 138 -12.47 6.45 -0.07
N HIS A 139 -12.75 6.19 1.21
CA HIS A 139 -13.73 6.88 2.04
C HIS A 139 -13.15 7.15 3.44
N PRO A 140 -12.18 8.08 3.56
CA PRO A 140 -11.43 8.31 4.78
C PRO A 140 -12.19 9.14 5.83
N GLU A 141 -13.39 9.63 5.54
CA GLU A 141 -14.14 10.56 6.41
C GLU A 141 -14.40 9.98 7.80
N GLY A 142 -14.71 8.67 7.84
CA GLY A 142 -14.88 7.94 9.10
C GLY A 142 -13.61 7.90 9.93
N LEU A 143 -12.45 7.68 9.28
CA LEU A 143 -11.15 7.70 9.93
C LEU A 143 -10.78 9.10 10.41
N GLN A 144 -10.99 10.15 9.59
CA GLN A 144 -10.71 11.53 9.96
C GLN A 144 -11.43 11.93 11.24
N LYS A 145 -12.73 11.61 11.33
CA LYS A 145 -13.53 11.82 12.52
C LYS A 145 -13.02 11.02 13.73
N ALA A 146 -12.72 9.74 13.52
CA ALA A 146 -12.26 8.86 14.59
C ALA A 146 -10.90 9.32 15.17
N VAL A 147 -9.96 9.79 14.35
CA VAL A 147 -8.67 10.32 14.80
C VAL A 147 -8.86 11.48 15.78
N VAL A 148 -9.71 12.44 15.42
CA VAL A 148 -9.99 13.61 16.27
C VAL A 148 -10.74 13.22 17.55
N GLU A 149 -11.80 12.42 17.45
CA GLU A 149 -12.61 11.98 18.60
C GLU A 149 -11.79 11.15 19.58
N GLN A 150 -10.90 10.30 19.07
CA GLN A 150 -10.06 9.45 19.89
C GLN A 150 -8.80 10.17 20.37
N GLN A 151 -8.56 11.43 19.96
CA GLN A 151 -7.30 12.13 20.22
C GLN A 151 -6.09 11.26 19.87
N ALA A 152 -6.13 10.67 18.69
CA ALA A 152 -5.03 9.85 18.18
C ALA A 152 -3.96 10.73 17.55
N ASP A 153 -2.70 10.24 17.52
CA ASP A 153 -1.59 10.95 16.90
C ASP A 153 -1.70 10.95 15.39
N LEU A 154 -2.27 9.87 14.82
CA LEU A 154 -2.56 9.74 13.41
C LEU A 154 -3.57 8.62 13.12
N GLY A 155 -4.09 8.63 11.89
CA GLY A 155 -4.89 7.56 11.31
C GLY A 155 -4.22 6.93 10.10
N ILE A 156 -4.50 5.65 9.85
CA ILE A 156 -4.04 4.89 8.68
C ILE A 156 -5.26 4.19 8.08
N ALA A 157 -5.58 4.46 6.81
CA ALA A 157 -6.61 3.74 6.08
C ALA A 157 -6.02 2.94 4.94
N PHE A 158 -6.39 1.68 4.85
CA PHE A 158 -6.08 0.78 3.74
C PHE A 158 -7.26 0.70 2.77
N ASP A 159 -7.03 0.20 1.56
CA ASP A 159 -8.09 -0.31 0.71
C ASP A 159 -8.30 -1.83 0.95
N GLY A 160 -9.25 -2.42 0.22
CA GLY A 160 -9.69 -3.80 0.47
C GLY A 160 -8.61 -4.87 0.37
N ASP A 161 -7.61 -4.76 -0.49
CA ASP A 161 -6.46 -5.69 -0.56
C ASP A 161 -5.16 -5.13 0.02
N ALA A 162 -5.23 -3.95 0.62
CA ALA A 162 -4.14 -3.28 1.32
C ALA A 162 -2.90 -3.05 0.44
N ASP A 163 -3.12 -2.65 -0.81
CA ASP A 163 -2.07 -2.16 -1.69
C ASP A 163 -2.03 -0.63 -1.78
N ARG A 164 -3.06 0.05 -1.23
CA ARG A 164 -3.15 1.51 -1.11
C ARG A 164 -3.28 1.95 0.36
N VAL A 165 -2.67 3.08 0.67
CA VAL A 165 -2.75 3.72 1.99
C VAL A 165 -2.94 5.22 1.87
N VAL A 166 -3.81 5.76 2.70
CA VAL A 166 -3.84 7.18 3.03
C VAL A 166 -3.70 7.34 4.53
N LEU A 167 -3.11 8.45 4.94
CA LEU A 167 -2.91 8.77 6.34
C LEU A 167 -3.78 9.96 6.73
N VAL A 168 -4.00 10.12 8.03
CA VAL A 168 -4.75 11.25 8.59
C VAL A 168 -3.93 11.79 9.75
N ASP A 169 -3.69 13.09 9.79
CA ASP A 169 -3.00 13.73 10.90
C ASP A 169 -3.91 13.88 12.13
N ARG A 170 -3.33 14.29 13.26
CA ARG A 170 -4.05 14.48 14.54
C ARG A 170 -5.22 15.47 14.46
N TYR A 171 -5.26 16.33 13.46
CA TYR A 171 -6.32 17.32 13.25
C TYR A 171 -7.42 16.82 12.29
N GLY A 172 -7.29 15.59 11.79
CA GLY A 172 -8.22 15.02 10.82
C GLY A 172 -7.93 15.41 9.37
N LYS A 173 -6.77 16.03 9.07
CA LYS A 173 -6.39 16.37 7.71
C LYS A 173 -5.85 15.14 6.97
N LEU A 174 -6.29 14.95 5.73
CA LEU A 174 -5.85 13.86 4.88
C LEU A 174 -4.41 14.09 4.38
N VAL A 175 -3.63 13.02 4.41
CA VAL A 175 -2.26 12.91 3.88
C VAL A 175 -2.29 11.77 2.84
N ASP A 176 -2.38 12.13 1.57
CA ASP A 176 -2.53 11.23 0.42
C ASP A 176 -1.19 10.70 -0.10
N GLY A 177 -1.21 10.00 -1.23
CA GLY A 177 -0.01 9.41 -1.82
C GLY A 177 1.06 10.43 -2.21
N ASP A 178 0.69 11.62 -2.68
CA ASP A 178 1.67 12.67 -3.01
C ASP A 178 2.34 13.23 -1.74
N HIS A 179 1.61 13.37 -0.64
CA HIS A 179 2.19 13.72 0.66
C HIS A 179 3.13 12.61 1.16
N ILE A 180 2.77 11.34 0.99
CA ILE A 180 3.62 10.21 1.38
C ILE A 180 4.93 10.24 0.58
N LEU A 181 4.87 10.41 -0.75
CA LEU A 181 6.06 10.55 -1.60
C LEU A 181 6.92 11.74 -1.19
N TYR A 182 6.28 12.88 -0.87
CA TYR A 182 6.97 14.05 -0.36
C TYR A 182 7.74 13.74 0.94
N ILE A 183 7.09 13.11 1.92
CA ILE A 183 7.73 12.73 3.19
C ILE A 183 8.94 11.81 2.94
N LEU A 184 8.76 10.76 2.17
CA LEU A 184 9.82 9.78 1.91
C LEU A 184 10.99 10.38 1.12
N ALA A 185 10.74 11.38 0.28
CA ALA A 185 11.76 12.01 -0.55
C ALA A 185 12.52 13.13 0.17
N THR A 186 11.84 13.90 1.03
CA THR A 186 12.40 15.16 1.55
C THR A 186 12.70 15.14 3.04
N GLN A 187 11.95 14.33 3.81
CA GLN A 187 12.06 14.28 5.27
C GLN A 187 12.87 13.08 5.76
N ALA A 188 13.05 12.03 4.95
CA ALA A 188 13.86 10.87 5.31
C ALA A 188 15.35 11.27 5.40
N THR A 189 16.08 10.70 6.37
CA THR A 189 17.53 10.90 6.53
C THR A 189 18.30 10.44 5.29
N ASN A 190 17.91 9.32 4.71
CA ASN A 190 18.48 8.82 3.47
C ASN A 190 17.56 9.19 2.30
N LYS A 191 17.89 10.25 1.59
CA LYS A 191 17.13 10.66 0.40
C LYS A 191 17.22 9.60 -0.69
N PRO A 192 16.11 9.29 -1.39
CA PRO A 192 16.11 8.38 -2.53
C PRO A 192 16.86 9.00 -3.72
N ALA A 193 17.36 8.15 -4.62
CA ALA A 193 18.04 8.58 -5.85
C ALA A 193 17.09 9.33 -6.81
N GLY A 194 15.78 9.11 -6.68
CA GLY A 194 14.73 9.78 -7.43
C GLY A 194 13.36 9.19 -7.07
N ILE A 195 12.32 9.87 -7.51
CA ILE A 195 10.91 9.51 -7.27
C ILE A 195 10.19 9.36 -8.61
N VAL A 196 9.38 8.30 -8.74
CA VAL A 196 8.44 8.16 -9.84
C VAL A 196 7.03 8.46 -9.32
N GLY A 197 6.40 9.51 -9.85
CA GLY A 197 4.97 9.76 -9.69
C GLY A 197 4.20 9.40 -10.95
N THR A 198 2.97 9.90 -11.09
CA THR A 198 2.18 9.75 -12.30
C THR A 198 1.80 11.11 -12.88
N VAL A 199 1.20 11.10 -14.07
CA VAL A 199 0.62 12.33 -14.66
C VAL A 199 -0.48 12.93 -13.77
N MET A 200 -1.03 12.16 -12.83
CA MET A 200 -2.04 12.62 -11.86
C MET A 200 -1.43 13.24 -10.60
N SER A 201 -0.13 13.07 -10.36
CA SER A 201 0.54 13.68 -9.20
C SER A 201 0.44 15.20 -9.24
N ASN A 202 0.15 15.79 -8.08
CA ASN A 202 0.00 17.23 -7.96
C ASN A 202 1.31 17.95 -8.32
N MET A 203 1.21 19.11 -8.95
CA MET A 203 2.38 19.93 -9.30
C MET A 203 3.19 20.33 -8.07
N ALA A 204 2.55 20.44 -6.90
CA ALA A 204 3.25 20.73 -5.63
C ALA A 204 4.34 19.70 -5.32
N LEU A 205 4.11 18.40 -5.64
CA LEU A 205 5.12 17.36 -5.43
C LEU A 205 6.36 17.60 -6.28
N GLU A 206 6.18 17.87 -7.57
CA GLU A 206 7.29 18.15 -8.49
C GLU A 206 8.11 19.36 -8.04
N LEU A 207 7.44 20.47 -7.70
CA LEU A 207 8.11 21.68 -7.21
C LEU A 207 8.85 21.45 -5.88
N ALA A 208 8.28 20.67 -4.98
CA ALA A 208 8.92 20.33 -3.70
C ALA A 208 10.15 19.44 -3.89
N LEU A 209 10.08 18.48 -4.82
CA LEU A 209 11.20 17.59 -5.14
C LEU A 209 12.32 18.34 -5.87
N GLU A 210 11.99 19.25 -6.80
CA GLU A 210 12.95 20.14 -7.45
C GLU A 210 13.72 20.99 -6.41
N LYS A 211 12.99 21.62 -5.46
CA LYS A 211 13.59 22.37 -4.36
C LYS A 211 14.50 21.53 -3.46
N ALA A 212 14.15 20.24 -3.30
CA ALA A 212 14.93 19.28 -2.50
C ALA A 212 16.07 18.62 -3.28
N GLU A 213 16.24 18.97 -4.58
CA GLU A 213 17.21 18.39 -5.50
C GLU A 213 17.06 16.86 -5.66
N VAL A 214 15.79 16.37 -5.60
CA VAL A 214 15.44 14.97 -5.83
C VAL A 214 14.86 14.82 -7.24
N PRO A 215 15.46 14.02 -8.12
CA PRO A 215 14.95 13.77 -9.47
C PRO A 215 13.53 13.20 -9.44
N PHE A 216 12.67 13.70 -10.36
CA PHE A 216 11.28 13.28 -10.46
C PHE A 216 10.91 12.90 -11.90
N VAL A 217 10.20 11.80 -12.07
CA VAL A 217 9.68 11.33 -13.36
C VAL A 217 8.18 11.05 -13.23
N ARG A 218 7.40 11.51 -14.21
CA ARG A 218 5.97 11.22 -14.33
C ARG A 218 5.75 10.01 -15.24
N ALA A 219 5.19 8.94 -14.69
CA ALA A 219 4.71 7.79 -15.45
C ALA A 219 3.25 8.00 -15.89
N ASN A 220 2.77 7.17 -16.80
CA ASN A 220 1.34 7.02 -17.03
C ASN A 220 0.65 6.47 -15.76
N VAL A 221 -0.67 6.65 -15.67
CA VAL A 221 -1.48 6.10 -14.56
C VAL A 221 -1.46 4.58 -14.62
N GLY A 222 -1.19 3.97 -13.47
CA GLY A 222 -1.12 2.54 -13.27
C GLY A 222 0.22 2.10 -12.70
N ASP A 223 0.16 1.27 -11.67
CA ASP A 223 1.32 0.81 -10.90
C ASP A 223 2.41 0.14 -11.76
N ARG A 224 2.02 -0.56 -12.84
CA ARG A 224 2.97 -1.15 -13.79
C ARG A 224 3.87 -0.10 -14.47
N TYR A 225 3.32 1.06 -14.80
CA TYR A 225 4.11 2.13 -15.45
C TYR A 225 5.04 2.81 -14.44
N VAL A 226 4.59 2.95 -13.20
CA VAL A 226 5.44 3.41 -12.10
C VAL A 226 6.60 2.42 -11.91
N LEU A 227 6.31 1.12 -11.83
CA LEU A 227 7.32 0.05 -11.68
C LEU A 227 8.33 0.07 -12.84
N GLN A 228 7.88 0.12 -14.09
CA GLN A 228 8.75 0.18 -15.27
C GLN A 228 9.70 1.38 -15.22
N ASN A 229 9.22 2.55 -14.82
CA ASN A 229 10.07 3.74 -14.69
C ASN A 229 11.04 3.64 -13.52
N LEU A 230 10.65 3.01 -12.41
CA LEU A 230 11.54 2.73 -11.28
C LEU A 230 12.70 1.81 -11.71
N GLU A 231 12.38 0.71 -12.39
CA GLU A 231 13.38 -0.25 -12.89
C GLU A 231 14.31 0.41 -13.94
N ALA A 232 13.77 1.18 -14.87
CA ALA A 232 14.54 1.87 -15.91
C ALA A 232 15.54 2.89 -15.35
N ASN A 233 15.21 3.56 -14.24
CA ASN A 233 16.07 4.55 -13.59
C ASN A 233 16.89 3.96 -12.44
N ASN A 234 16.70 2.68 -12.10
CA ASN A 234 17.29 2.04 -10.93
C ASN A 234 16.92 2.80 -9.62
N TRP A 235 15.66 3.23 -9.51
CA TRP A 235 15.10 3.89 -8.35
C TRP A 235 14.19 2.93 -7.57
N SER A 236 13.95 3.23 -6.29
CA SER A 236 13.21 2.33 -5.40
C SER A 236 11.86 2.86 -4.93
N ILE A 237 11.61 4.17 -5.01
CA ILE A 237 10.41 4.79 -4.46
C ILE A 237 9.59 5.46 -5.56
N GLY A 238 8.32 5.12 -5.62
CA GLY A 238 7.35 5.74 -6.51
C GLY A 238 5.92 5.44 -6.08
N GLY A 239 4.96 6.09 -6.73
CA GLY A 239 3.57 5.83 -6.40
C GLY A 239 2.59 6.79 -7.07
N GLU A 240 1.36 6.72 -6.60
CA GLU A 240 0.21 7.46 -7.12
C GLU A 240 -0.47 8.27 -6.01
N PRO A 241 -1.15 9.37 -6.32
CA PRO A 241 -1.95 10.12 -5.35
C PRO A 241 -2.99 9.27 -4.61
N SER A 242 -3.47 8.19 -5.25
CA SER A 242 -4.40 7.20 -4.67
C SER A 242 -3.83 6.43 -3.46
N GLY A 243 -2.53 6.59 -3.16
CA GLY A 243 -1.85 5.91 -2.06
C GLY A 243 -1.24 4.56 -2.42
N HIS A 244 -1.22 4.17 -3.71
CA HIS A 244 -0.46 3.00 -4.15
C HIS A 244 1.02 3.36 -4.21
N ILE A 245 1.77 2.97 -3.17
CA ILE A 245 3.19 3.32 -2.98
C ILE A 245 4.06 2.08 -3.16
N LEU A 246 5.06 2.21 -4.01
CA LEU A 246 6.10 1.22 -4.25
C LEU A 246 7.36 1.61 -3.47
N THR A 247 7.92 0.64 -2.74
CA THR A 247 9.21 0.74 -2.05
C THR A 247 10.00 -0.52 -2.38
N LEU A 248 10.64 -0.53 -3.57
CA LEU A 248 11.23 -1.73 -4.18
C LEU A 248 12.42 -2.31 -3.40
N ASP A 249 13.05 -1.53 -2.54
CA ASP A 249 14.05 -1.98 -1.59
C ASP A 249 13.45 -2.78 -0.41
N LYS A 250 12.12 -2.74 -0.21
CA LYS A 250 11.39 -3.44 0.85
C LYS A 250 10.47 -4.53 0.32
N SER A 251 9.73 -4.26 -0.77
CA SER A 251 8.73 -5.16 -1.32
C SER A 251 8.78 -5.15 -2.85
N THR A 252 8.45 -6.27 -3.48
CA THR A 252 8.39 -6.40 -4.95
C THR A 252 7.14 -5.76 -5.58
N THR A 253 6.21 -5.31 -4.76
CA THR A 253 4.92 -4.72 -5.17
C THR A 253 4.50 -3.65 -4.18
N GLY A 254 3.51 -2.81 -4.54
CA GLY A 254 2.86 -1.92 -3.60
C GLY A 254 2.33 -2.69 -2.38
N ASP A 255 2.59 -2.15 -1.20
CA ASP A 255 2.17 -2.72 0.08
C ASP A 255 1.89 -1.58 1.06
N ALA A 256 0.62 -1.40 1.37
CA ALA A 256 0.13 -0.28 2.16
C ALA A 256 0.67 -0.28 3.60
N ILE A 257 0.84 -1.46 4.21
CA ILE A 257 1.38 -1.57 5.56
C ILE A 257 2.85 -1.18 5.56
N ILE A 258 3.63 -1.65 4.59
CA ILE A 258 5.04 -1.29 4.45
C ILE A 258 5.19 0.21 4.16
N ALA A 259 4.37 0.77 3.26
CA ALA A 259 4.40 2.20 2.97
C ALA A 259 4.11 3.05 4.22
N ALA A 260 3.08 2.67 5.00
CA ALA A 260 2.80 3.32 6.29
C ALA A 260 3.99 3.22 7.26
N LEU A 261 4.63 2.05 7.34
CA LEU A 261 5.81 1.86 8.20
C LEU A 261 7.00 2.73 7.79
N GLN A 262 7.19 2.96 6.47
CA GLN A 262 8.25 3.87 6.03
C GLN A 262 7.97 5.33 6.47
N VAL A 263 6.71 5.80 6.40
CA VAL A 263 6.35 7.12 6.93
C VAL A 263 6.54 7.17 8.44
N LEU A 264 6.10 6.14 9.18
CA LEU A 264 6.30 6.06 10.62
C LEU A 264 7.77 6.00 11.01
N THR A 265 8.63 5.41 10.17
CA THR A 265 10.09 5.44 10.35
C THR A 265 10.59 6.89 10.34
N VAL A 266 10.21 7.67 9.34
CA VAL A 266 10.60 9.08 9.23
C VAL A 266 10.07 9.89 10.42
N LEU A 267 8.81 9.66 10.82
CA LEU A 267 8.18 10.33 11.96
C LEU A 267 8.97 10.09 13.26
N VAL A 268 9.33 8.83 13.54
CA VAL A 268 10.10 8.47 14.75
C VAL A 268 11.54 8.98 14.66
N GLU A 269 12.19 8.83 13.51
CA GLU A 269 13.57 9.27 13.28
C GLU A 269 13.73 10.78 13.46
N GLN A 270 12.79 11.55 12.91
CA GLN A 270 12.79 13.01 13.00
C GLN A 270 12.21 13.53 14.33
N ASN A 271 11.60 12.66 15.13
CA ASN A 271 10.83 13.04 16.33
C ASN A 271 9.80 14.14 16.03
N LYS A 272 9.09 14.00 14.89
CA LYS A 272 8.06 14.91 14.42
C LYS A 272 6.72 14.20 14.34
N SER A 273 5.62 14.94 14.43
CA SER A 273 4.29 14.46 14.12
C SER A 273 4.01 14.47 12.61
N LEU A 274 2.93 13.81 12.19
CA LEU A 274 2.58 13.72 10.77
C LEU A 274 2.26 15.10 10.17
N ASP A 275 1.55 15.96 10.89
CA ASP A 275 1.26 17.34 10.51
C ASP A 275 2.52 18.20 10.36
N GLU A 276 3.53 18.00 11.23
CA GLU A 276 4.83 18.68 11.12
C GLU A 276 5.65 18.19 9.92
N LEU A 277 5.54 16.91 9.54
CA LEU A 277 6.25 16.38 8.37
C LEU A 277 5.72 16.96 7.06
N VAL A 278 4.45 17.35 6.99
CA VAL A 278 3.81 17.90 5.78
C VAL A 278 3.56 19.41 5.87
N ALA A 279 4.04 20.09 6.90
CA ALA A 279 3.74 21.50 7.16
C ALA A 279 4.13 22.44 5.99
N ASP A 280 5.21 22.10 5.28
CA ASP A 280 5.73 22.86 4.14
C ASP A 280 5.21 22.35 2.78
N PHE A 281 4.26 21.40 2.77
CA PHE A 281 3.73 20.80 1.56
C PHE A 281 2.24 21.16 1.39
N GLU A 282 1.96 22.10 0.50
CA GLU A 282 0.60 22.55 0.22
C GLU A 282 0.18 22.10 -1.19
N ILE A 283 -0.91 21.32 -1.27
CA ILE A 283 -1.49 20.85 -2.53
C ILE A 283 -2.00 22.04 -3.35
N LEU A 284 -1.54 22.16 -4.58
CA LEU A 284 -2.01 23.16 -5.51
C LEU A 284 -3.39 22.79 -6.07
N PRO A 285 -4.25 23.79 -6.36
CA PRO A 285 -5.57 23.54 -6.94
C PRO A 285 -5.47 22.77 -8.25
N ASN A 286 -6.32 21.74 -8.40
CA ASN A 286 -6.42 20.91 -9.60
C ASN A 286 -7.78 21.15 -10.26
N VAL A 287 -7.81 21.30 -11.60
CA VAL A 287 -9.04 21.48 -12.36
C VAL A 287 -9.11 20.39 -13.43
N LEU A 288 -10.18 19.60 -13.39
CA LEU A 288 -10.49 18.64 -14.45
C LEU A 288 -11.32 19.33 -15.53
N VAL A 289 -10.81 19.36 -16.75
CA VAL A 289 -11.54 19.87 -17.92
C VAL A 289 -11.78 18.71 -18.87
N ASN A 290 -13.07 18.36 -19.07
CA ASN A 290 -13.46 17.39 -20.10
C ASN A 290 -13.53 18.12 -21.44
N VAL A 291 -12.79 17.65 -22.43
CA VAL A 291 -12.74 18.18 -23.80
C VAL A 291 -13.47 17.25 -24.75
#